data_36b12e3f9ddd331d431e6136f480ef40
#
_entry.id   36b12e3f9ddd331d431e6136f480ef40
#
_cell.length_a   1.000
_cell.length_b   1.000
_cell.length_c   1.000
_cell.angle_alpha   90.00
_cell.angle_beta   90.00
_cell.angle_gamma   90.00
#
_symmetry.space_group_name_H-M   'P 1'
#
loop_
_entity.id
_entity.type
_entity.pdbx_description
1 polymer ?
#
loop_
_entity_poly.entity_id
_entity_poly.type
_entity_poly.pdbx_seq_one_letter_code
_entity_poly.pdbx_strand_id
1 'polypeptide(L)'
;MRSIDVHAHVTPQCYWRATQSGGEWHGMRREQDARGREVMISGNSRGQLPPRSSWTPEQRLDDMDSLGVDVQVLSPYAGFYNYDLPVATAKAISVDCNDEIYQMSTTWPDRFASLGTLPMQDPATAVAELERIMVQLQFKGAMIDDKINGKMLDEPEFLPFWKAAEQLG
;
A
#
# COMPACT_ATOMS: atom_id res chain seq x y z
N MET A 1 -20.33 10.23 17.83
CA MET A 1 -20.27 9.37 16.60
C MET A 1 -18.81 9.46 16.14
N ARG A 2 -18.17 8.33 15.83
CA ARG A 2 -16.77 8.36 15.32
C ARG A 2 -16.76 8.77 13.85
N SER A 3 -15.86 9.68 13.48
CA SER A 3 -15.55 10.04 12.10
C SER A 3 -14.50 9.08 11.54
N ILE A 4 -14.78 8.45 10.40
CA ILE A 4 -13.88 7.46 9.77
C ILE A 4 -13.56 7.92 8.36
N ASP A 5 -12.27 8.15 8.10
CA ASP A 5 -11.75 8.41 6.76
C ASP A 5 -11.33 7.07 6.14
N VAL A 6 -12.05 6.65 5.09
CA VAL A 6 -11.82 5.36 4.41
C VAL A 6 -10.90 5.48 3.19
N HIS A 7 -10.35 6.66 2.90
CA HIS A 7 -9.49 6.91 1.75
C HIS A 7 -8.19 7.59 2.17
N ALA A 8 -7.40 6.88 2.99
CA ALA A 8 -6.16 7.39 3.57
C ALA A 8 -4.95 6.61 3.07
N HIS A 9 -4.38 7.07 1.94
CA HIS A 9 -3.18 6.45 1.39
C HIS A 9 -1.93 6.79 2.19
N VAL A 10 -1.06 5.80 2.32
CA VAL A 10 0.29 5.94 2.88
C VAL A 10 1.36 5.56 1.86
N THR A 11 2.47 6.25 1.94
CA THR A 11 3.71 5.88 1.26
C THR A 11 4.68 5.40 2.35
N PRO A 12 5.20 4.17 2.26
CA PRO A 12 5.98 3.58 3.35
C PRO A 12 7.25 4.38 3.63
N GLN A 13 7.57 4.57 4.90
CA GLN A 13 8.76 5.32 5.33
C GLN A 13 10.06 4.61 4.94
N CYS A 14 10.03 3.26 4.81
CA CYS A 14 11.17 2.50 4.28
C CYS A 14 11.54 2.92 2.85
N TYR A 15 10.54 3.21 1.99
CA TYR A 15 10.78 3.78 0.66
C TYR A 15 11.46 5.16 0.75
N TRP A 16 10.95 6.05 1.62
CA TRP A 16 11.53 7.40 1.79
C TRP A 16 12.98 7.35 2.28
N ARG A 17 13.27 6.49 3.24
CA ARG A 17 14.63 6.30 3.77
C ARG A 17 15.57 5.73 2.72
N ALA A 18 15.17 4.68 2.02
CA ALA A 18 16.03 3.99 1.05
C ALA A 18 16.30 4.82 -0.20
N THR A 19 15.33 5.66 -0.63
CA THR A 19 15.49 6.52 -1.81
C THR A 19 16.11 7.89 -1.51
N GLN A 20 16.51 8.13 -0.26
CA GLN A 20 17.20 9.35 0.12
C GLN A 20 18.55 9.46 -0.59
N SER A 21 18.91 10.67 -1.02
CA SER A 21 20.21 10.96 -1.67
C SER A 21 20.50 10.11 -2.91
N GLY A 22 19.47 9.75 -3.67
CA GLY A 22 19.61 8.98 -4.91
C GLY A 22 19.72 7.48 -4.70
N GLY A 23 19.38 6.98 -3.50
CA GLY A 23 19.28 5.53 -3.22
C GLY A 23 18.11 4.86 -3.95
N GLU A 24 17.97 3.56 -3.75
CA GLU A 24 17.00 2.70 -4.42
C GLU A 24 16.29 1.78 -3.42
N TRP A 25 14.99 1.49 -3.67
CA TRP A 25 14.18 0.55 -2.91
C TRP A 25 13.43 -0.39 -3.87
N HIS A 26 13.81 -1.66 -3.90
CA HIS A 26 13.26 -2.67 -4.82
C HIS A 26 13.27 -2.25 -6.31
N GLY A 27 14.32 -1.55 -6.77
CA GLY A 27 14.40 -1.01 -8.13
C GLY A 27 13.66 0.31 -8.33
N MET A 28 12.98 0.80 -7.31
CA MET A 28 12.29 2.10 -7.33
C MET A 28 13.21 3.22 -6.85
N ARG A 29 13.13 4.38 -7.51
CA ARG A 29 13.91 5.57 -7.17
C ARG A 29 12.99 6.77 -6.99
N ARG A 30 13.55 7.85 -6.46
CA ARG A 30 12.85 9.11 -6.26
C ARG A 30 13.67 10.26 -6.80
N GLU A 31 13.01 11.17 -7.47
CA GLU A 31 13.58 12.41 -8.01
C GLU A 31 12.66 13.59 -7.71
N GLN A 32 13.18 14.80 -7.84
CA GLN A 32 12.37 16.01 -7.86
C GLN A 32 12.17 16.50 -9.30
N ASP A 33 10.95 16.88 -9.63
CA ASP A 33 10.67 17.55 -10.91
C ASP A 33 11.14 19.02 -10.90
N ALA A 34 11.01 19.70 -12.04
CA ALA A 34 11.40 21.10 -12.19
C ALA A 34 10.66 22.07 -11.24
N ARG A 35 9.60 21.62 -10.56
CA ARG A 35 8.83 22.39 -9.58
C ARG A 35 9.13 21.97 -8.14
N GLY A 36 10.12 21.10 -7.92
CA GLY A 36 10.49 20.58 -6.62
C GLY A 36 9.52 19.52 -6.05
N ARG A 37 8.61 18.97 -6.88
CA ARG A 37 7.67 17.94 -6.44
C ARG A 37 8.32 16.57 -6.53
N GLU A 38 8.06 15.73 -5.54
CA GLU A 38 8.59 14.38 -5.50
C GLU A 38 7.94 13.50 -6.57
N VAL A 39 8.77 12.77 -7.30
CA VAL A 39 8.38 11.87 -8.38
C VAL A 39 8.99 10.49 -8.11
N MET A 40 8.14 9.48 -8.08
CA MET A 40 8.54 8.08 -7.99
C MET A 40 8.82 7.53 -9.38
N ILE A 41 9.87 6.73 -9.50
CA ILE A 41 10.27 6.02 -10.71
C ILE A 41 10.31 4.54 -10.40
N SER A 42 9.54 3.75 -11.15
CA SER A 42 9.49 2.29 -11.06
C SER A 42 9.54 1.71 -12.48
N GLY A 43 10.61 1.02 -12.83
CA GLY A 43 10.82 0.55 -14.19
C GLY A 43 10.77 1.71 -15.21
N ASN A 44 9.82 1.64 -16.15
CA ASN A 44 9.53 2.69 -17.13
C ASN A 44 8.44 3.68 -16.68
N SER A 45 7.82 3.42 -15.54
CA SER A 45 6.76 4.27 -14.99
C SER A 45 7.34 5.44 -14.21
N ARG A 46 6.71 6.60 -14.36
CA ARG A 46 7.05 7.83 -13.65
C ARG A 46 5.77 8.48 -13.14
N GLY A 47 5.62 8.58 -11.84
CA GLY A 47 4.43 9.15 -11.19
C GLY A 47 4.77 10.19 -10.13
N GLN A 48 4.00 11.28 -10.10
CA GLN A 48 4.11 12.27 -9.03
C GLN A 48 3.57 11.66 -7.72
N LEU A 49 4.34 11.78 -6.64
CA LEU A 49 3.85 11.39 -5.32
C LEU A 49 2.81 12.42 -4.82
N PRO A 50 1.74 11.97 -4.17
CA PRO A 50 0.74 12.86 -3.61
C PRO A 50 1.34 13.83 -2.59
N PRO A 51 0.73 15.00 -2.40
CA PRO A 51 1.06 15.87 -1.26
C PRO A 51 0.95 15.09 0.05
N ARG A 52 1.81 15.39 1.01
CA ARG A 52 1.83 14.75 2.34
C ARG A 52 2.22 13.26 2.33
N SER A 53 2.63 12.70 1.18
CA SER A 53 3.00 11.28 1.07
C SER A 53 4.23 10.90 1.91
N SER A 54 5.08 11.88 2.27
CA SER A 54 6.24 11.69 3.17
C SER A 54 5.91 11.81 4.66
N TRP A 55 4.67 12.08 5.01
CA TRP A 55 4.29 12.30 6.40
C TRP A 55 4.54 11.07 7.26
N THR A 56 5.10 11.33 8.46
CA THR A 56 5.21 10.33 9.51
C THR A 56 3.83 10.04 10.12
N PRO A 57 3.69 8.92 10.86
CA PRO A 57 2.45 8.63 11.58
C PRO A 57 2.03 9.76 12.52
N GLU A 58 2.96 10.40 13.22
CA GLU A 58 2.69 11.51 14.14
C GLU A 58 2.13 12.73 13.42
N GLN A 59 2.74 13.14 12.29
CA GLN A 59 2.23 14.24 11.47
C GLN A 59 0.83 13.96 10.94
N ARG A 60 0.54 12.69 10.63
CA ARG A 60 -0.79 12.25 10.20
C ARG A 60 -1.81 12.35 11.34
N LEU A 61 -1.43 11.96 12.56
CA LEU A 61 -2.28 12.10 13.74
C LEU A 61 -2.62 13.56 14.05
N ASP A 62 -1.62 14.46 13.97
CA ASP A 62 -1.85 15.90 14.15
C ASP A 62 -2.86 16.46 13.13
N ASP A 63 -2.76 16.03 11.85
CA ASP A 63 -3.72 16.42 10.81
C ASP A 63 -5.12 15.85 11.07
N MET A 64 -5.22 14.58 11.45
CA MET A 64 -6.50 13.96 11.82
C MET A 64 -7.18 14.71 12.97
N ASP A 65 -6.43 15.08 14.00
CA ASP A 65 -6.95 15.83 15.15
C ASP A 65 -7.44 17.21 14.72
N SER A 66 -6.70 17.88 13.83
CA SER A 66 -7.09 19.19 13.29
C SER A 66 -8.37 19.15 12.46
N LEU A 67 -8.65 18.03 11.80
CA LEU A 67 -9.79 17.80 10.93
C LEU A 67 -10.98 17.12 11.64
N GLY A 68 -10.82 16.70 12.90
CA GLY A 68 -11.82 15.94 13.64
C GLY A 68 -12.05 14.53 13.09
N VAL A 69 -10.99 13.90 12.55
CA VAL A 69 -11.01 12.51 12.08
C VAL A 69 -10.56 11.59 13.20
N ASP A 70 -11.44 10.72 13.65
CA ASP A 70 -11.13 9.77 14.74
C ASP A 70 -10.29 8.59 14.24
N VAL A 71 -10.65 8.02 13.08
CA VAL A 71 -9.99 6.82 12.53
C VAL A 71 -9.68 7.00 11.05
N GLN A 72 -8.50 6.62 10.62
CA GLN A 72 -8.16 6.44 9.21
C GLN A 72 -8.01 4.95 8.87
N VAL A 73 -8.61 4.55 7.74
CA VAL A 73 -8.36 3.25 7.12
C VAL A 73 -7.20 3.40 6.14
N LEU A 74 -6.02 2.98 6.59
CA LEU A 74 -4.78 3.12 5.82
C LEU A 74 -4.72 2.09 4.70
N SER A 75 -4.28 2.52 3.52
CA SER A 75 -3.91 1.64 2.40
C SER A 75 -2.64 2.15 1.72
N PRO A 76 -1.79 1.29 1.14
CA PRO A 76 -0.68 1.76 0.33
C PRO A 76 -1.17 2.62 -0.83
N TYR A 77 -0.41 3.68 -1.16
CA TYR A 77 -0.67 4.45 -2.37
C TYR A 77 -0.55 3.56 -3.62
N ALA A 78 -1.46 3.71 -4.58
CA ALA A 78 -1.56 2.84 -5.77
C ALA A 78 -0.25 2.72 -6.58
N GLY A 79 0.65 3.70 -6.52
CA GLY A 79 1.97 3.62 -7.12
C GLY A 79 2.85 2.47 -6.58
N PHE A 80 2.46 1.80 -5.49
CA PHE A 80 3.16 0.64 -4.92
C PHE A 80 2.53 -0.71 -5.29
N TYR A 81 1.52 -0.76 -6.16
CA TYR A 81 0.97 -2.05 -6.63
C TYR A 81 1.95 -2.81 -7.52
N ASN A 82 2.59 -2.12 -8.47
CA ASN A 82 3.71 -2.64 -9.28
C ASN A 82 3.45 -4.00 -9.95
N TYR A 83 2.28 -4.18 -10.55
CA TYR A 83 1.89 -5.45 -11.18
C TYR A 83 2.69 -5.78 -12.45
N ASP A 84 3.41 -4.81 -13.02
CA ASP A 84 4.32 -4.96 -14.15
C ASP A 84 5.72 -5.44 -13.76
N LEU A 85 6.06 -5.47 -12.47
CA LEU A 85 7.34 -5.95 -11.98
C LEU A 85 7.37 -7.48 -11.84
N PRO A 86 8.58 -8.08 -11.78
CA PRO A 86 8.73 -9.49 -11.45
C PRO A 86 8.02 -9.83 -10.12
N VAL A 87 7.35 -10.98 -10.07
CA VAL A 87 6.52 -11.41 -8.91
C VAL A 87 7.29 -11.31 -7.59
N ALA A 88 8.56 -11.75 -7.57
CA ALA A 88 9.37 -11.68 -6.35
C ALA A 88 9.59 -10.25 -5.86
N THR A 89 9.79 -9.30 -6.78
CA THR A 89 9.96 -7.87 -6.46
C THR A 89 8.65 -7.27 -5.96
N ALA A 90 7.54 -7.50 -6.66
CA ALA A 90 6.23 -7.00 -6.25
C ALA A 90 5.80 -7.58 -4.89
N LYS A 91 6.09 -8.86 -4.63
CA LYS A 91 5.89 -9.49 -3.32
C LYS A 91 6.68 -8.78 -2.23
N ALA A 92 7.97 -8.51 -2.45
CA ALA A 92 8.80 -7.83 -1.46
C ALA A 92 8.28 -6.43 -1.15
N ILE A 93 7.87 -5.67 -2.18
CA ILE A 93 7.22 -4.36 -2.02
C ILE A 93 5.92 -4.48 -1.20
N SER A 94 5.07 -5.46 -1.53
CA SER A 94 3.81 -5.68 -0.80
C SER A 94 4.06 -6.00 0.67
N VAL A 95 5.01 -6.88 0.97
CA VAL A 95 5.38 -7.25 2.34
C VAL A 95 5.86 -6.03 3.13
N ASP A 96 6.80 -5.25 2.58
CA ASP A 96 7.34 -4.07 3.25
C ASP A 96 6.25 -3.02 3.53
N CYS A 97 5.35 -2.76 2.55
CA CYS A 97 4.23 -1.85 2.71
C CYS A 97 3.27 -2.33 3.81
N ASN A 98 2.89 -3.60 3.78
CA ASN A 98 1.94 -4.19 4.73
C ASN A 98 2.52 -4.22 6.14
N ASP A 99 3.80 -4.58 6.30
CA ASP A 99 4.46 -4.61 7.60
C ASP A 99 4.54 -3.23 8.24
N GLU A 100 4.78 -2.18 7.45
CA GLU A 100 4.80 -0.81 7.98
C GLU A 100 3.40 -0.33 8.38
N ILE A 101 2.36 -0.61 7.59
CA ILE A 101 0.96 -0.31 7.96
C ILE A 101 0.57 -1.09 9.23
N TYR A 102 1.00 -2.34 9.35
CA TYR A 102 0.79 -3.13 10.56
C TYR A 102 1.40 -2.46 11.79
N GLN A 103 2.64 -1.99 11.69
CA GLN A 103 3.29 -1.27 12.79
C GLN A 103 2.51 -0.01 13.17
N MET A 104 2.01 0.76 12.20
CA MET A 104 1.18 1.93 12.47
C MET A 104 -0.11 1.56 13.20
N SER A 105 -0.86 0.58 12.70
CA SER A 105 -2.14 0.19 13.31
C SER A 105 -1.99 -0.50 14.67
N THR A 106 -0.89 -1.18 14.94
CA THR A 106 -0.62 -1.76 16.26
C THR A 106 -0.11 -0.75 17.27
N THR A 107 0.59 0.29 16.82
CA THR A 107 1.05 1.38 17.70
C THR A 107 -0.10 2.31 18.10
N TRP A 108 -1.03 2.58 17.18
CA TRP A 108 -2.20 3.43 17.40
C TRP A 108 -3.51 2.74 17.00
N PRO A 109 -3.93 1.68 17.71
CA PRO A 109 -5.04 0.80 17.30
C PRO A 109 -6.42 1.49 17.30
N ASP A 110 -6.57 2.58 18.05
CA ASP A 110 -7.80 3.39 18.08
C ASP A 110 -7.86 4.43 16.96
N ARG A 111 -6.75 4.65 16.25
CA ARG A 111 -6.61 5.70 15.24
C ARG A 111 -6.43 5.16 13.81
N PHE A 112 -5.87 3.97 13.65
CA PHE A 112 -5.60 3.38 12.35
C PHE A 112 -6.21 1.99 12.21
N ALA A 113 -6.87 1.76 11.08
CA ALA A 113 -7.22 0.43 10.58
C ALA A 113 -6.46 0.18 9.28
N SER A 114 -6.27 -1.08 8.89
CA SER A 114 -5.34 -1.44 7.81
C SER A 114 -6.03 -2.16 6.67
N LEU A 115 -5.73 -1.72 5.44
CA LEU A 115 -5.88 -2.48 4.21
C LEU A 115 -4.50 -2.74 3.62
N GLY A 116 -4.24 -3.98 3.18
CA GLY A 116 -2.98 -4.35 2.56
C GLY A 116 -2.94 -4.13 1.05
N THR A 117 -1.76 -4.32 0.46
CA THR A 117 -1.59 -4.48 -0.98
C THR A 117 -1.07 -5.87 -1.31
N LEU A 118 -1.35 -6.36 -2.51
CA LEU A 118 -1.11 -7.75 -2.91
C LEU A 118 -0.42 -7.79 -4.28
N PRO A 119 0.48 -8.76 -4.55
CA PRO A 119 1.13 -8.93 -5.85
C PRO A 119 0.18 -9.65 -6.83
N MET A 120 -0.89 -8.98 -7.27
CA MET A 120 -2.00 -9.55 -8.01
C MET A 120 -1.65 -10.12 -9.40
N GLN A 121 -0.48 -9.79 -9.96
CA GLN A 121 0.01 -10.38 -11.21
C GLN A 121 0.29 -11.89 -11.10
N ASP A 122 0.37 -12.44 -9.88
CA ASP A 122 0.42 -13.87 -9.61
C ASP A 122 -0.60 -14.24 -8.52
N PRO A 123 -1.77 -14.79 -8.90
CA PRO A 123 -2.84 -15.06 -7.95
C PRO A 123 -2.46 -15.98 -6.79
N ALA A 124 -1.53 -16.92 -6.98
CA ALA A 124 -1.08 -17.81 -5.90
C ALA A 124 -0.27 -17.04 -4.84
N THR A 125 0.63 -16.16 -5.28
CA THR A 125 1.38 -15.28 -4.39
C THR A 125 0.47 -14.25 -3.71
N ALA A 126 -0.53 -13.74 -4.43
CA ALA A 126 -1.52 -12.81 -3.88
C ALA A 126 -2.37 -13.48 -2.77
N VAL A 127 -2.81 -14.73 -2.96
CA VAL A 127 -3.52 -15.51 -1.94
C VAL A 127 -2.66 -15.70 -0.69
N ALA A 128 -1.40 -16.10 -0.86
CA ALA A 128 -0.51 -16.31 0.28
C ALA A 128 -0.29 -15.02 1.09
N GLU A 129 -0.16 -13.88 0.42
CA GLU A 129 -0.02 -12.58 1.11
C GLU A 129 -1.35 -12.13 1.72
N LEU A 130 -2.48 -12.37 1.06
CA LEU A 130 -3.81 -12.10 1.62
C LEU A 130 -4.02 -12.89 2.93
N GLU A 131 -3.72 -14.20 2.93
CA GLU A 131 -3.78 -15.02 4.13
C GLU A 131 -2.88 -14.46 5.25
N ARG A 132 -1.67 -14.04 4.91
CA ARG A 132 -0.74 -13.46 5.87
C ARG A 132 -1.32 -12.19 6.51
N ILE A 133 -1.80 -11.24 5.71
CA ILE A 133 -2.30 -9.97 6.25
C ILE A 133 -3.61 -10.15 7.04
N MET A 134 -4.49 -11.03 6.59
CA MET A 134 -5.77 -11.27 7.29
C MET A 134 -5.60 -12.06 8.58
N VAL A 135 -4.82 -13.14 8.56
CA VAL A 135 -4.71 -14.08 9.69
C VAL A 135 -3.63 -13.64 10.68
N GLN A 136 -2.44 -13.26 10.19
CA GLN A 136 -1.32 -12.94 11.09
C GLN A 136 -1.30 -11.46 11.49
N LEU A 137 -1.59 -10.55 10.54
CA LEU A 137 -1.55 -9.11 10.78
C LEU A 137 -2.92 -8.50 11.15
N GLN A 138 -4.00 -9.29 11.08
CA GLN A 138 -5.37 -8.88 11.47
C GLN A 138 -5.87 -7.64 10.71
N PHE A 139 -5.51 -7.52 9.44
CA PHE A 139 -5.99 -6.47 8.56
C PHE A 139 -7.49 -6.59 8.30
N LYS A 140 -8.11 -5.51 7.80
CA LYS A 140 -9.54 -5.47 7.47
C LYS A 140 -9.84 -5.84 6.03
N GLY A 141 -8.79 -6.12 5.24
CA GLY A 141 -8.87 -6.48 3.83
C GLY A 141 -7.65 -6.02 3.07
N ALA A 142 -7.77 -5.98 1.75
CA ALA A 142 -6.74 -5.49 0.85
C ALA A 142 -7.33 -4.48 -0.14
N MET A 143 -6.50 -3.56 -0.62
CA MET A 143 -6.80 -2.64 -1.69
C MET A 143 -6.03 -3.07 -2.94
N ILE A 144 -6.74 -3.29 -4.04
CA ILE A 144 -6.20 -3.73 -5.34
C ILE A 144 -6.71 -2.82 -6.45
N ASP A 145 -6.07 -2.85 -7.62
CA ASP A 145 -6.53 -2.12 -8.79
C ASP A 145 -7.71 -2.83 -9.46
N ASP A 146 -8.44 -2.13 -10.32
CA ASP A 146 -9.55 -2.67 -11.12
C ASP A 146 -9.07 -3.57 -12.28
N LYS A 147 -7.80 -3.46 -12.68
CA LYS A 147 -7.15 -4.24 -13.73
C LYS A 147 -5.75 -4.67 -13.35
N ILE A 148 -5.42 -5.90 -13.66
CA ILE A 148 -4.08 -6.45 -13.44
C ILE A 148 -3.41 -6.70 -14.79
N ASN A 149 -2.46 -5.86 -15.16
CA ASN A 149 -1.76 -5.95 -16.47
C ASN A 149 -2.75 -6.03 -17.66
N GLY A 150 -3.80 -5.21 -17.61
CA GLY A 150 -4.83 -5.15 -18.65
C GLY A 150 -5.93 -6.21 -18.56
N LYS A 151 -5.83 -7.17 -17.63
CA LYS A 151 -6.84 -8.19 -17.37
C LYS A 151 -7.86 -7.70 -16.37
N MET A 152 -9.12 -8.04 -16.59
CA MET A 152 -10.21 -7.74 -15.67
C MET A 152 -10.24 -8.74 -14.52
N LEU A 153 -10.70 -8.30 -13.36
CA LEU A 153 -10.73 -9.13 -12.14
C LEU A 153 -11.74 -10.28 -12.16
N ASP A 154 -12.63 -10.32 -13.14
CA ASP A 154 -13.59 -11.43 -13.38
C ASP A 154 -13.01 -12.54 -14.28
N GLU A 155 -11.78 -12.40 -14.77
CA GLU A 155 -11.13 -13.44 -15.56
C GLU A 155 -10.88 -14.70 -14.71
N PRO A 156 -10.98 -15.92 -15.30
CA PRO A 156 -10.89 -17.19 -14.56
C PRO A 156 -9.63 -17.36 -13.72
N GLU A 157 -8.53 -16.73 -14.11
CA GLU A 157 -7.26 -16.83 -13.37
C GLU A 157 -7.32 -16.22 -11.96
N PHE A 158 -8.22 -15.24 -11.73
CA PHE A 158 -8.41 -14.62 -10.41
C PHE A 158 -9.42 -15.37 -9.52
N LEU A 159 -10.08 -16.41 -10.04
CA LEU A 159 -11.04 -17.19 -9.24
C LEU A 159 -10.44 -17.79 -7.95
N PRO A 160 -9.19 -18.30 -7.92
CA PRO A 160 -8.58 -18.75 -6.68
C PRO A 160 -8.44 -17.66 -5.64
N PHE A 161 -8.09 -16.45 -6.07
CA PHE A 161 -8.01 -15.26 -5.20
C PHE A 161 -9.37 -14.92 -4.58
N TRP A 162 -10.43 -14.85 -5.39
CA TRP A 162 -11.79 -14.55 -4.90
C TRP A 162 -12.31 -15.61 -3.94
N LYS A 163 -12.01 -16.89 -4.17
CA LYS A 163 -12.35 -17.97 -3.24
C LYS A 163 -11.63 -17.82 -1.89
N ALA A 164 -10.35 -17.46 -1.91
CA ALA A 164 -9.60 -17.21 -0.68
C ALA A 164 -10.13 -15.98 0.06
N ALA A 165 -10.42 -14.89 -0.65
CA ALA A 165 -11.01 -13.69 -0.05
C ALA A 165 -12.38 -13.98 0.61
N GLU A 166 -13.26 -14.74 -0.06
CA GLU A 166 -14.54 -15.16 0.51
C GLU A 166 -14.37 -15.99 1.79
N GLN A 167 -13.38 -16.88 1.83
CA GLN A 167 -13.11 -17.74 3.00
C GLN A 167 -12.54 -16.97 4.19
N LEU A 168 -11.83 -15.88 3.92
CA LEU A 168 -11.18 -15.07 4.95
C LEU A 168 -12.11 -13.98 5.51
N GLY A 169 -13.25 -13.69 4.86
CA GLY A 169 -14.23 -12.66 5.25
C GLY A 169 -13.84 -11.30 4.76
#